data_19ea66b5d53316057843eab5e47367d2
#
_entry.id   19ea66b5d53316057843eab5e47367d2
#
_cell.length_a   1.000
_cell.length_b   1.000
_cell.length_c   1.000
_cell.angle_alpha   90.00
_cell.angle_beta   90.00
_cell.angle_gamma   90.00
#
_symmetry.space_group_name_H-M   'P 1'
#
loop_
_entity.id
_entity.type
_entity.pdbx_description
1 polymer ?
#
loop_
_entity_poly.entity_id
_entity_poly.type
_entity_poly.pdbx_seq_one_letter_code
_entity_poly.pdbx_strand_id
1 'polypeptide(L)'
;KGETEPPKSIQYAWDQGKKAQGIMRNQVTVGMTAGEALDAIIDAMEAEGYIYTPFTDDPREDYLMLQKALKNTNKSGFYLDLHAMGNNGGDLVTVGPSIAPFRRDRDHIMIYENHIFAFEYAVHTNLPERPGYPITINFSNPQVVTNYGVEWIQPPNDEIILIY
;
A
#
# COMPACT_ATOMS: atom_id res chain seq x y z
N LYS A 1 1.40 -26.20 6.23
CA LYS A 1 2.50 -26.91 6.91
C LYS A 1 2.91 -28.10 6.06
N GLY A 2 4.21 -28.24 5.77
CA GLY A 2 4.72 -29.31 4.90
C GLY A 2 4.59 -29.06 3.40
N GLU A 3 4.14 -27.88 2.98
CA GLU A 3 4.12 -27.46 1.59
C GLU A 3 5.53 -27.01 1.17
N THR A 4 5.91 -27.29 -0.07
CA THR A 4 7.20 -26.91 -0.64
C THR A 4 7.13 -25.65 -1.47
N GLU A 5 5.91 -25.18 -1.80
CA GLU A 5 5.62 -23.95 -2.52
C GLU A 5 4.29 -23.36 -2.02
N PRO A 6 4.08 -22.04 -2.10
CA PRO A 6 2.80 -21.44 -1.74
C PRO A 6 1.70 -21.88 -2.72
N PRO A 7 0.44 -21.99 -2.28
CA PRO A 7 -0.69 -22.16 -3.17
C PRO A 7 -0.70 -21.07 -4.27
N LYS A 8 -1.04 -21.46 -5.49
CA LYS A 8 -1.00 -20.55 -6.66
C LYS A 8 -1.84 -19.27 -6.45
N SER A 9 -2.97 -19.38 -5.79
CA SER A 9 -3.84 -18.25 -5.47
C SER A 9 -3.20 -17.30 -4.46
N ILE A 10 -2.48 -17.82 -3.48
CA ILE A 10 -1.73 -17.00 -2.49
C ILE A 10 -0.54 -16.34 -3.17
N GLN A 11 0.20 -17.07 -4.02
CA GLN A 11 1.27 -16.48 -4.82
C GLN A 11 0.73 -15.33 -5.71
N TYR A 12 -0.41 -15.55 -6.37
CA TYR A 12 -1.05 -14.51 -7.18
C TYR A 12 -1.39 -13.26 -6.36
N ALA A 13 -1.98 -13.45 -5.17
CA ALA A 13 -2.30 -12.32 -4.28
C ALA A 13 -1.03 -11.55 -3.83
N TRP A 14 0.05 -12.27 -3.52
CA TRP A 14 1.36 -11.70 -3.22
C TRP A 14 1.91 -10.88 -4.39
N ASP A 15 1.86 -11.45 -5.60
CA ASP A 15 2.35 -10.79 -6.82
C ASP A 15 1.55 -9.50 -7.12
N GLN A 16 0.24 -9.48 -6.84
CA GLN A 16 -0.56 -8.25 -6.93
C GLN A 16 -0.04 -7.18 -5.96
N GLY A 17 0.32 -7.54 -4.74
CA GLY A 17 0.91 -6.61 -3.78
C GLY A 17 2.28 -6.08 -4.22
N LYS A 18 3.13 -6.94 -4.75
CA LYS A 18 4.45 -6.54 -5.31
C LYS A 18 4.30 -5.60 -6.51
N LYS A 19 3.35 -5.88 -7.42
CA LYS A 19 3.03 -5.01 -8.54
C LYS A 19 2.55 -3.63 -8.05
N ALA A 20 1.63 -3.60 -7.09
CA ALA A 20 1.11 -2.38 -6.48
C ALA A 20 2.25 -1.51 -5.92
N GLN A 21 3.20 -2.12 -5.22
CA GLN A 21 4.36 -1.43 -4.67
C GLN A 21 5.17 -0.71 -5.74
N GLY A 22 5.45 -1.38 -6.85
CA GLY A 22 6.17 -0.78 -7.97
C GLY A 22 5.44 0.42 -8.56
N ILE A 23 4.11 0.31 -8.73
CA ILE A 23 3.28 1.41 -9.23
C ILE A 23 3.36 2.61 -8.28
N MET A 24 3.12 2.41 -6.98
CA MET A 24 3.13 3.48 -5.98
C MET A 24 4.48 4.19 -5.90
N ARG A 25 5.58 3.44 -5.88
CA ARG A 25 6.94 4.00 -5.83
C ARG A 25 7.25 4.93 -7.00
N ASN A 26 6.75 4.62 -8.19
CA ASN A 26 6.97 5.41 -9.39
C ASN A 26 6.22 6.76 -9.38
N GLN A 27 5.27 6.95 -8.46
CA GLN A 27 4.49 8.18 -8.38
C GLN A 27 5.03 9.17 -7.33
N VAL A 28 5.93 8.75 -6.44
CA VAL A 28 6.46 9.61 -5.37
C VAL A 28 7.79 10.21 -5.78
N THR A 29 7.85 11.55 -5.87
CA THR A 29 9.07 12.27 -6.26
C THR A 29 9.32 13.47 -5.35
N VAL A 30 10.58 13.90 -5.29
CA VAL A 30 10.98 15.13 -4.60
C VAL A 30 10.28 16.34 -5.22
N GLY A 31 9.78 17.23 -4.40
CA GLY A 31 9.12 18.48 -4.82
C GLY A 31 7.60 18.37 -4.97
N MET A 32 7.02 17.19 -4.89
CA MET A 32 5.57 17.02 -4.79
C MET A 32 5.11 17.29 -3.36
N THR A 33 3.86 17.71 -3.21
CA THR A 33 3.16 17.65 -1.93
C THR A 33 2.64 16.22 -1.67
N ALA A 34 2.34 15.91 -0.42
CA ALA A 34 1.76 14.61 -0.06
C ALA A 34 0.42 14.36 -0.76
N GLY A 35 -0.40 15.40 -0.94
CA GLY A 35 -1.68 15.32 -1.66
C GLY A 35 -1.50 15.02 -3.15
N GLU A 36 -0.57 15.72 -3.82
CA GLU A 36 -0.26 15.44 -5.23
C GLU A 36 0.24 14.01 -5.43
N ALA A 37 1.08 13.51 -4.53
CA ALA A 37 1.57 12.14 -4.58
C ALA A 37 0.43 11.11 -4.34
N LEU A 38 -0.49 11.40 -3.42
CA LEU A 38 -1.66 10.55 -3.17
C LEU A 38 -2.55 10.43 -4.41
N ASP A 39 -2.89 11.56 -5.01
CA ASP A 39 -3.74 11.59 -6.19
C ASP A 39 -3.07 10.85 -7.37
N ALA A 40 -1.78 11.10 -7.60
CA ALA A 40 -1.01 10.40 -8.64
C ALA A 40 -0.95 8.88 -8.41
N ILE A 41 -0.80 8.43 -7.16
CA ILE A 41 -0.83 7.00 -6.83
C ILE A 41 -2.20 6.40 -7.12
N ILE A 42 -3.28 7.04 -6.67
CA ILE A 42 -4.64 6.53 -6.89
C ILE A 42 -4.91 6.39 -8.39
N ASP A 43 -4.64 7.44 -9.17
CA ASP A 43 -4.84 7.45 -10.61
C ASP A 43 -4.03 6.34 -11.31
N ALA A 44 -2.75 6.19 -10.97
CA ALA A 44 -1.88 5.17 -11.55
C ALA A 44 -2.33 3.74 -11.21
N MET A 45 -2.75 3.51 -9.96
CA MET A 45 -3.26 2.21 -9.51
C MET A 45 -4.57 1.86 -10.21
N GLU A 46 -5.49 2.81 -10.35
CA GLU A 46 -6.77 2.59 -11.06
C GLU A 46 -6.55 2.35 -12.56
N ALA A 47 -5.62 3.06 -13.18
CA ALA A 47 -5.22 2.83 -14.58
C ALA A 47 -4.67 1.40 -14.80
N GLU A 48 -3.98 0.85 -13.81
CA GLU A 48 -3.47 -0.53 -13.81
C GLU A 48 -4.50 -1.59 -13.37
N GLY A 49 -5.75 -1.15 -13.19
CA GLY A 49 -6.90 -2.02 -12.96
C GLY A 49 -7.17 -2.37 -11.50
N TYR A 50 -6.53 -1.70 -10.54
CA TYR A 50 -6.89 -1.82 -9.14
C TYR A 50 -8.15 -1.00 -8.83
N ILE A 51 -8.78 -1.29 -7.69
CA ILE A 51 -9.93 -0.54 -7.18
C ILE A 51 -9.51 0.09 -5.87
N TYR A 52 -9.59 1.42 -5.78
CA TYR A 52 -9.37 2.10 -4.52
C TYR A 52 -10.48 1.72 -3.51
N THR A 53 -10.05 1.27 -2.34
CA THR A 53 -10.95 0.88 -1.24
C THR A 53 -10.64 1.75 -0.03
N PRO A 54 -11.42 2.82 0.20
CA PRO A 54 -11.16 3.72 1.32
C PRO A 54 -11.27 2.97 2.65
N PHE A 55 -10.47 3.44 3.59
CA PHE A 55 -10.47 2.96 4.97
C PHE A 55 -11.37 3.87 5.81
N THR A 56 -12.20 3.28 6.67
CA THR A 56 -13.02 4.00 7.67
C THR A 56 -12.55 3.64 9.08
N ASP A 57 -13.16 4.25 10.08
CA ASP A 57 -12.88 3.92 11.49
C ASP A 57 -13.65 2.67 11.98
N ASP A 58 -14.48 2.07 11.13
CA ASP A 58 -15.22 0.84 11.42
C ASP A 58 -14.73 -0.33 10.54
N PRO A 59 -13.93 -1.25 11.11
CA PRO A 59 -13.40 -2.41 10.35
C PRO A 59 -14.50 -3.31 9.75
N ARG A 60 -15.71 -3.28 10.32
CA ARG A 60 -16.83 -4.05 9.77
C ARG A 60 -17.39 -3.39 8.52
N GLU A 61 -17.54 -2.06 8.55
CA GLU A 61 -17.97 -1.30 7.38
C GLU A 61 -16.94 -1.40 6.26
N ASP A 62 -15.67 -1.27 6.57
CA ASP A 62 -14.57 -1.45 5.62
C ASP A 62 -14.65 -2.78 4.90
N TYR A 63 -14.83 -3.86 5.66
CA TYR A 63 -14.92 -5.19 5.08
C TYR A 63 -16.15 -5.36 4.17
N LEU A 64 -17.30 -4.81 4.55
CA LEU A 64 -18.51 -4.84 3.73
C LEU A 64 -18.36 -4.01 2.44
N MET A 65 -17.74 -2.83 2.53
CA MET A 65 -17.43 -2.00 1.37
C MET A 65 -16.45 -2.70 0.43
N LEU A 66 -15.40 -3.32 0.98
CA LEU A 66 -14.45 -4.11 0.24
C LEU A 66 -15.11 -5.27 -0.51
N GLN A 67 -15.94 -6.06 0.19
CA GLN A 67 -16.69 -7.14 -0.44
C GLN A 67 -17.59 -6.64 -1.58
N LYS A 68 -18.26 -5.51 -1.39
CA LYS A 68 -19.12 -4.89 -2.39
C LYS A 68 -18.32 -4.40 -3.61
N ALA A 69 -17.17 -3.74 -3.37
CA ALA A 69 -16.30 -3.21 -4.43
C ALA A 69 -15.71 -4.32 -5.29
N LEU A 70 -15.31 -5.44 -4.67
CA LEU A 70 -14.69 -6.57 -5.37
C LEU A 70 -15.69 -7.63 -5.85
N LYS A 71 -16.98 -7.44 -5.60
CA LYS A 71 -18.01 -8.38 -6.04
C LYS A 71 -18.05 -8.49 -7.56
N ASN A 72 -17.98 -9.71 -8.06
CA ASN A 72 -18.05 -10.01 -9.50
C ASN A 72 -16.94 -9.36 -10.35
N THR A 73 -15.77 -9.12 -9.76
CA THR A 73 -14.60 -8.63 -10.48
C THR A 73 -13.38 -9.51 -10.20
N ASN A 74 -12.48 -9.58 -11.17
CA ASN A 74 -11.16 -10.19 -11.03
C ASN A 74 -10.08 -9.16 -10.62
N LYS A 75 -10.48 -7.92 -10.35
CA LYS A 75 -9.57 -6.85 -9.92
C LYS A 75 -9.19 -7.04 -8.46
N SER A 76 -8.05 -6.50 -8.08
CA SER A 76 -7.65 -6.36 -6.69
C SER A 76 -8.02 -4.97 -6.17
N GLY A 77 -8.42 -4.89 -4.90
CA GLY A 77 -8.59 -3.61 -4.20
C GLY A 77 -7.29 -3.18 -3.54
N PHE A 78 -7.17 -1.90 -3.20
CA PHE A 78 -6.05 -1.38 -2.41
C PHE A 78 -6.46 -0.21 -1.53
N TYR A 79 -5.74 -0.05 -0.42
CA TYR A 79 -5.66 1.20 0.31
C TYR A 79 -4.20 1.46 0.70
N LEU A 80 -3.87 2.70 1.10
CA LEU A 80 -2.50 3.09 1.46
C LEU A 80 -2.45 4.05 2.65
N ASP A 81 -1.36 3.92 3.42
CA ASP A 81 -0.91 4.85 4.45
C ASP A 81 0.62 4.99 4.34
N LEU A 82 1.07 5.78 3.37
CA LEU A 82 2.50 6.04 3.23
C LEU A 82 2.83 7.28 4.07
N HIS A 83 3.34 7.07 5.26
CA HIS A 83 3.63 8.18 6.16
C HIS A 83 5.12 8.37 6.42
N ALA A 84 5.54 9.61 6.60
CA ALA A 84 6.92 9.90 6.98
C ALA A 84 7.27 9.21 8.30
N MET A 85 8.47 8.64 8.34
CA MET A 85 9.01 8.02 9.55
C MET A 85 9.73 9.07 10.40
N GLY A 86 9.57 8.96 11.70
CA GLY A 86 10.15 9.86 12.69
C GLY A 86 9.10 10.45 13.60
N ASN A 87 9.56 11.04 14.69
CA ASN A 87 8.73 11.73 15.67
C ASN A 87 9.39 13.05 16.07
N ASN A 88 8.69 13.87 16.83
CA ASN A 88 9.18 15.15 17.31
C ASN A 88 9.76 15.08 18.75
N GLY A 89 10.51 14.02 19.03
CA GLY A 89 11.32 13.98 20.26
C GLY A 89 10.61 13.50 21.52
N GLY A 90 9.55 12.75 21.40
CA GLY A 90 8.86 12.16 22.56
C GLY A 90 7.42 11.76 22.28
N ASP A 91 6.79 12.44 21.36
CA ASP A 91 5.47 12.05 20.88
C ASP A 91 5.61 11.00 19.80
N LEU A 92 4.79 9.98 19.84
CA LEU A 92 4.74 8.94 18.81
C LEU A 92 4.06 9.41 17.51
N VAL A 93 3.94 10.72 17.33
CA VAL A 93 3.27 11.33 16.17
C VAL A 93 4.31 11.68 15.12
N THR A 94 4.12 11.20 13.91
CA THR A 94 4.89 11.61 12.75
C THR A 94 4.55 13.06 12.37
N VAL A 95 5.53 13.88 12.07
CA VAL A 95 5.34 15.31 11.74
C VAL A 95 5.60 15.64 10.28
N GLY A 96 6.05 14.68 9.49
CA GLY A 96 6.35 14.85 8.07
C GLY A 96 5.13 14.70 7.15
N PRO A 97 5.36 14.72 5.84
CA PRO A 97 4.33 14.46 4.84
C PRO A 97 3.68 13.09 5.05
N SER A 98 2.41 12.97 4.75
CA SER A 98 1.67 11.72 4.85
C SER A 98 0.80 11.54 3.61
N ILE A 99 1.14 10.54 2.82
CA ILE A 99 0.41 10.18 1.60
C ILE A 99 -0.66 9.17 2.02
N ALA A 100 -1.75 9.69 2.61
CA ALA A 100 -2.79 8.87 3.18
C ALA A 100 -4.15 9.58 3.10
N PRO A 101 -5.21 8.89 2.65
CA PRO A 101 -6.52 9.50 2.44
C PRO A 101 -7.17 10.09 3.70
N PHE A 102 -6.81 9.57 4.87
CA PHE A 102 -7.36 9.98 6.16
C PHE A 102 -6.48 11.01 6.90
N ARG A 103 -5.42 11.52 6.25
CA ARG A 103 -4.50 12.54 6.80
C ARG A 103 -4.45 13.79 5.92
N ARG A 104 -5.63 14.25 5.48
CA ARG A 104 -5.76 15.40 4.58
C ARG A 104 -5.22 16.71 5.14
N ASP A 105 -5.10 16.82 6.44
CA ASP A 105 -4.42 17.92 7.13
C ASP A 105 -2.93 18.05 6.77
N ARG A 106 -2.34 17.01 6.18
CA ARG A 106 -0.93 16.95 5.76
C ARG A 106 -0.71 16.98 4.25
N ASP A 107 -1.75 17.07 3.46
CA ASP A 107 -1.68 17.08 1.99
C ASP A 107 -0.77 18.19 1.45
N HIS A 108 -0.67 19.32 2.15
CA HIS A 108 0.14 20.48 1.77
C HIS A 108 1.64 20.32 2.07
N ILE A 109 2.06 19.30 2.80
CA ILE A 109 3.46 19.14 3.21
C ILE A 109 4.26 18.60 2.03
N MET A 110 5.37 19.29 1.72
CA MET A 110 6.26 18.95 0.63
C MET A 110 7.11 17.71 0.95
N ILE A 111 7.33 16.91 -0.06
CA ILE A 111 8.26 15.78 -0.04
C ILE A 111 9.64 16.27 -0.46
N TYR A 112 10.61 16.14 0.44
CA TYR A 112 12.00 16.53 0.18
C TYR A 112 12.89 15.30 0.02
N GLU A 113 14.06 15.53 -0.57
CA GLU A 113 15.12 14.53 -0.63
C GLU A 113 15.47 14.02 0.79
N ASN A 114 15.70 12.72 0.90
CA ASN A 114 15.98 12.00 2.14
C ASN A 114 14.78 11.87 3.12
N HIS A 115 13.58 12.25 2.72
CA HIS A 115 12.40 11.83 3.48
C HIS A 115 12.27 10.31 3.45
N ILE A 116 12.13 9.72 4.64
CA ILE A 116 11.90 8.29 4.82
C ILE A 116 10.43 8.08 5.09
N PHE A 117 9.83 7.17 4.34
CA PHE A 117 8.43 6.77 4.50
C PHE A 117 8.32 5.31 4.93
N ALA A 118 7.41 5.01 5.83
CA ALA A 118 6.82 3.70 5.93
C ALA A 118 5.87 3.53 4.74
N PHE A 119 6.23 2.70 3.78
CA PHE A 119 5.34 2.32 2.69
C PHE A 119 4.38 1.26 3.19
N GLU A 120 3.32 1.71 3.86
CA GLU A 120 2.27 0.86 4.40
C GLU A 120 1.07 0.87 3.47
N TYR A 121 0.69 -0.28 2.99
CA TYR A 121 -0.45 -0.44 2.11
C TYR A 121 -1.00 -1.85 2.20
N ALA A 122 -2.25 -2.02 1.81
CA ALA A 122 -2.89 -3.31 1.71
C ALA A 122 -3.40 -3.56 0.30
N VAL A 123 -3.30 -4.80 -0.14
CA VAL A 123 -3.93 -5.28 -1.37
C VAL A 123 -4.91 -6.39 -1.03
N HIS A 124 -6.12 -6.25 -1.55
CA HIS A 124 -7.24 -7.15 -1.33
C HIS A 124 -7.52 -7.92 -2.61
N THR A 125 -7.45 -9.23 -2.58
CA THR A 125 -7.57 -10.07 -3.77
C THR A 125 -8.60 -11.18 -3.56
N ASN A 126 -9.54 -11.31 -4.50
CA ASN A 126 -10.45 -12.47 -4.51
C ASN A 126 -9.67 -13.73 -4.89
N LEU A 127 -9.88 -14.79 -4.12
CA LEU A 127 -9.33 -16.10 -4.42
C LEU A 127 -10.41 -17.00 -5.00
N PRO A 128 -10.10 -17.80 -6.05
CA PRO A 128 -11.06 -18.74 -6.63
C PRO A 128 -11.66 -19.71 -5.62
N GLU A 129 -10.87 -20.16 -4.63
CA GLU A 129 -11.27 -21.08 -3.58
C GLU A 129 -12.12 -20.43 -2.48
N ARG A 130 -12.21 -19.08 -2.45
CA ARG A 130 -12.95 -18.32 -1.45
C ARG A 130 -13.76 -17.20 -2.10
N PRO A 131 -14.71 -17.51 -2.98
CA PRO A 131 -15.47 -16.50 -3.71
C PRO A 131 -16.25 -15.60 -2.75
N GLY A 132 -16.13 -14.28 -2.93
CA GLY A 132 -16.77 -13.29 -2.08
C GLY A 132 -16.07 -13.01 -0.74
N TYR A 133 -14.93 -13.65 -0.48
CA TYR A 133 -14.11 -13.43 0.72
C TYR A 133 -12.67 -13.10 0.30
N PRO A 134 -12.38 -11.86 -0.05
CA PRO A 134 -11.04 -11.47 -0.47
C PRO A 134 -10.01 -11.69 0.65
N ILE A 135 -8.82 -12.09 0.27
CA ILE A 135 -7.65 -12.07 1.16
C ILE A 135 -7.04 -10.68 1.15
N THR A 136 -6.57 -10.24 2.30
CA THR A 136 -5.80 -9.01 2.45
C THR A 136 -4.35 -9.35 2.75
N ILE A 137 -3.43 -8.77 1.98
CA ILE A 137 -2.00 -8.83 2.26
C ILE A 137 -1.54 -7.41 2.55
N ASN A 138 -0.99 -7.21 3.74
CA ASN A 138 -0.43 -5.94 4.18
C ASN A 138 1.07 -5.92 3.89
N PHE A 139 1.55 -4.78 3.41
CA PHE A 139 2.95 -4.51 3.18
C PHE A 139 3.36 -3.31 4.03
N SER A 140 4.55 -3.37 4.60
CA SER A 140 5.16 -2.26 5.33
C SER A 140 6.67 -2.35 5.20
N ASN A 141 7.26 -1.40 4.49
CA ASN A 141 8.70 -1.35 4.28
C ASN A 141 9.19 0.10 4.36
N PRO A 142 10.28 0.38 5.09
CA PRO A 142 10.89 1.70 5.08
C PRO A 142 11.61 1.94 3.75
N GLN A 143 11.31 3.10 3.15
CA GLN A 143 11.91 3.53 1.88
C GLN A 143 12.28 5.01 1.96
N VAL A 144 13.27 5.43 1.21
CA VAL A 144 13.75 6.81 1.16
C VAL A 144 13.46 7.43 -0.20
N VAL A 145 13.00 8.66 -0.20
CA VAL A 145 12.81 9.44 -1.44
C VAL A 145 14.13 10.13 -1.79
N THR A 146 14.62 9.90 -2.99
CA THR A 146 15.83 10.51 -3.52
C THR A 146 15.52 11.29 -4.81
N ASN A 147 16.49 12.04 -5.33
CA ASN A 147 16.36 12.70 -6.63
C ASN A 147 16.27 11.72 -7.81
N TYR A 148 16.52 10.44 -7.58
CA TYR A 148 16.43 9.38 -8.59
C TYR A 148 15.17 8.53 -8.47
N GLY A 149 14.34 8.80 -7.46
CA GLY A 149 13.11 8.06 -7.15
C GLY A 149 13.10 7.52 -5.73
N VAL A 150 12.20 6.58 -5.48
CA VAL A 150 12.07 5.92 -4.18
C VAL A 150 12.99 4.70 -4.10
N GLU A 151 13.86 4.67 -3.12
CA GLU A 151 14.87 3.63 -2.92
C GLU A 151 14.62 2.83 -1.64
N TRP A 152 15.06 1.59 -1.63
CA TRP A 152 14.97 0.71 -0.47
C TRP A 152 16.05 1.07 0.56
N ILE A 153 15.65 1.20 1.82
CA ILE A 153 16.61 1.30 2.95
C ILE A 153 17.13 -0.10 3.31
N GLN A 154 16.27 -1.10 3.18
CA GLN A 154 16.63 -2.51 3.36
C GLN A 154 16.09 -3.31 2.17
N PRO A 155 16.78 -4.38 1.75
CA PRO A 155 16.25 -5.24 0.71
C PRO A 155 14.84 -5.72 1.06
N PRO A 156 13.89 -5.64 0.11
CA PRO A 156 12.53 -6.12 0.34
C PRO A 156 12.51 -7.62 0.53
N ASN A 157 11.52 -8.11 1.26
CA ASN A 157 11.19 -9.53 1.23
C ASN A 157 10.50 -9.86 -0.10
N ASP A 158 11.16 -10.61 -0.96
CA ASP A 158 10.67 -10.91 -2.31
C ASP A 158 9.92 -12.24 -2.42
N GLU A 159 9.94 -13.05 -1.37
CA GLU A 159 9.36 -14.39 -1.38
C GLU A 159 8.43 -14.62 -0.18
N ILE A 160 7.45 -15.50 -0.38
CA ILE A 160 6.61 -16.01 0.70
C ILE A 160 7.42 -17.02 1.51
N ILE A 161 7.58 -16.77 2.81
CA ILE A 161 8.30 -17.66 3.71
C ILE A 161 7.37 -18.80 4.09
N LEU A 162 7.78 -20.04 3.79
CA LEU A 162 7.06 -21.24 4.18
C LEU A 162 7.55 -21.73 5.54
N ILE A 163 6.59 -22.13 6.39
CA ILE A 163 6.87 -22.70 7.72
C ILE A 163 6.63 -24.20 7.64
N TYR A 164 7.69 -24.97 7.89
CA TYR A 164 7.68 -26.44 7.88
C TYR A 164 7.23 -27.07 9.22
#